data_93d9795681418041bbe10b27f6ceff43
#
_entry.id   93d9795681418041bbe10b27f6ceff43
#
_cell.length_a   1.000
_cell.length_b   1.000
_cell.length_c   1.000
_cell.angle_alpha   90.00
_cell.angle_beta   90.00
_cell.angle_gamma   90.00
#
_symmetry.space_group_name_H-M   'P 1'
#
loop_
_entity.id
_entity.type
_entity.pdbx_description
1 polymer ?
#
loop_
_entity_poly.entity_id
_entity_poly.type
_entity_poly.pdbx_seq_one_letter_code
_entity_poly.pdbx_strand_id
1 'polypeptide(L)' 'MQDYPKLQRLLEKRLEVIADSELREVNPDEQLRQLQSVSEDIMRWADETKGIPQQLNHFLKQSSLSKALDFVKGMN' A
#
# COMPACT_ATOMS: atom_id res chain seq x y z
N MET A 1 -10.68 18.16 6.29
CA MET A 1 -10.29 16.83 6.76
C MET A 1 -9.66 16.06 5.64
N GLN A 2 -8.42 15.60 5.83
CA GLN A 2 -7.73 14.82 4.83
C GLN A 2 -7.82 13.35 5.22
N ASP A 3 -8.53 12.60 4.41
CA ASP A 3 -8.57 11.15 4.52
C ASP A 3 -8.19 10.56 3.17
N TYR A 4 -7.67 9.36 3.19
CA TYR A 4 -7.18 8.71 1.98
C TYR A 4 -7.75 7.30 1.88
N PRO A 5 -9.05 7.18 1.62
CA PRO A 5 -9.67 5.84 1.56
C PRO A 5 -9.11 4.97 0.44
N LYS A 6 -8.76 5.58 -0.69
CA LYS A 6 -8.18 4.82 -1.80
C LYS A 6 -6.82 4.27 -1.44
N LEU A 7 -5.97 5.08 -0.79
CA LEU A 7 -4.66 4.63 -0.34
C LEU A 7 -4.80 3.52 0.70
N GLN A 8 -5.72 3.68 1.65
CA GLN A 8 -5.97 2.66 2.65
C GLN A 8 -6.33 1.32 2.00
N ARG A 9 -7.19 1.35 1.00
CA ARG A 9 -7.58 0.14 0.28
C ARG A 9 -6.39 -0.53 -0.40
N LEU A 10 -5.54 0.26 -1.04
CA LEU A 10 -4.35 -0.28 -1.71
C LEU A 10 -3.41 -0.93 -0.70
N LEU A 11 -3.19 -0.28 0.44
CA LEU A 11 -2.32 -0.80 1.48
C LEU A 11 -2.89 -2.08 2.10
N GLU A 12 -4.21 -2.12 2.33
CA GLU A 12 -4.87 -3.31 2.85
C GLU A 12 -4.81 -4.46 1.86
N LYS A 13 -4.99 -4.17 0.58
CA LYS A 13 -4.88 -5.20 -0.47
C LYS A 13 -3.48 -5.81 -0.50
N ARG A 14 -2.45 -4.99 -0.31
CA ARG A 14 -1.08 -5.49 -0.24
C ARG A 14 -0.92 -6.48 0.91
N LEU A 15 -1.46 -6.16 2.08
CA LEU A 15 -1.41 -7.06 3.22
C LEU A 15 -2.15 -8.36 2.95
N GLU A 16 -3.30 -8.29 2.29
CA GLU A 16 -4.07 -9.49 1.94
C GLU A 16 -3.26 -10.41 1.03
N VAL A 17 -2.57 -9.86 0.04
CA VAL A 17 -1.75 -10.64 -0.89
C VAL A 17 -0.59 -11.30 -0.13
N ILE A 18 0.06 -10.57 0.78
CA ILE A 18 1.17 -11.10 1.57
C ILE A 18 0.67 -12.22 2.50
N ALA A 19 -0.51 -12.04 3.08
CA ALA A 19 -1.07 -13.01 4.02
C ALA A 19 -1.66 -14.23 3.34
N ASP A 20 -1.79 -14.24 2.03
CA ASP A 20 -2.36 -15.36 1.28
C ASP A 20 -1.33 -16.46 1.15
N SER A 21 -1.31 -17.36 2.15
CA SER A 21 -0.35 -18.46 2.18
C SER A 21 -0.58 -19.46 1.06
N GLU A 22 -1.83 -19.67 0.67
CA GLU A 22 -2.15 -20.57 -0.44
C GLU A 22 -1.58 -20.07 -1.75
N LEU A 23 -1.76 -18.79 -2.04
CA LEU A 23 -1.21 -18.20 -3.25
C LEU A 23 0.32 -18.30 -3.24
N ARG A 24 0.94 -18.05 -2.10
CA ARG A 24 2.39 -18.12 -1.97
C ARG A 24 2.93 -19.53 -2.22
N GLU A 25 2.21 -20.54 -1.76
CA GLU A 25 2.63 -21.93 -1.91
C GLU A 25 2.34 -22.47 -3.31
N VAL A 26 1.17 -22.14 -3.86
CA VAL A 26 0.72 -22.68 -5.14
C VAL A 26 1.33 -21.91 -6.31
N ASN A 27 1.41 -20.60 -6.19
CA ASN A 27 1.87 -19.75 -7.30
C ASN A 27 2.60 -18.51 -6.78
N PRO A 28 3.86 -18.69 -6.31
CA PRO A 28 4.64 -17.56 -5.80
C PRO A 28 4.91 -16.47 -6.83
N ASP A 29 5.00 -16.83 -8.11
CA ASP A 29 5.21 -15.86 -9.17
C ASP A 29 4.01 -14.93 -9.31
N GLU A 30 2.81 -15.48 -9.19
CA GLU A 30 1.59 -14.66 -9.23
C GLU A 30 1.48 -13.76 -8.01
N GLN A 31 1.86 -14.26 -6.83
CA GLN A 31 1.89 -13.43 -5.64
C GLN A 31 2.81 -12.23 -5.83
N LEU A 32 4.01 -12.47 -6.35
CA LEU A 32 4.98 -11.41 -6.59
C LEU A 32 4.44 -10.39 -7.60
N ARG A 33 3.78 -10.88 -8.65
CA ARG A 33 3.20 -10.02 -9.67
C ARG A 33 2.11 -9.12 -9.08
N GLN A 34 1.26 -9.68 -8.22
CA GLN A 34 0.21 -8.90 -7.55
C GLN A 34 0.80 -7.86 -6.61
N LEU A 35 1.86 -8.21 -5.88
CA LEU A 35 2.56 -7.26 -5.01
C LEU A 35 3.17 -6.12 -5.80
N GLN A 36 3.77 -6.41 -6.94
CA GLN A 36 4.34 -5.39 -7.81
C GLN A 36 3.26 -4.45 -8.35
N SER A 37 2.14 -5.01 -8.78
CA SER A 37 1.03 -4.23 -9.30
C SER A 37 0.47 -3.27 -8.25
N VAL A 38 0.25 -3.76 -7.04
CA VAL A 38 -0.26 -2.93 -5.94
C VAL A 38 0.77 -1.85 -5.57
N SER A 39 2.05 -2.20 -5.52
CA SER A 39 3.10 -1.23 -5.22
C SER A 39 3.16 -0.12 -6.25
N GLU A 40 3.02 -0.48 -7.53
CA GLU A 40 2.97 0.52 -8.61
C GLU A 40 1.76 1.43 -8.47
N ASP A 41 0.60 0.87 -8.13
CA ASP A 41 -0.61 1.66 -7.92
C ASP A 41 -0.44 2.64 -6.76
N ILE A 42 0.21 2.20 -5.67
CA ILE A 42 0.48 3.06 -4.52
C ILE A 42 1.41 4.21 -4.92
N MET A 43 2.46 3.91 -5.66
CA MET A 43 3.41 4.94 -6.10
C MET A 43 2.77 5.93 -7.05
N ARG A 44 1.93 5.44 -7.97
CA ARG A 44 1.19 6.29 -8.88
C ARG A 44 0.23 7.20 -8.12
N TRP A 45 -0.47 6.65 -7.14
CA TRP A 45 -1.36 7.44 -6.30
C TRP A 45 -0.59 8.57 -5.60
N ALA A 46 0.58 8.25 -5.06
CA ALA A 46 1.42 9.21 -4.36
C ALA A 46 1.89 10.34 -5.30
N ASP A 47 2.25 9.98 -6.54
CA ASP A 47 2.69 10.97 -7.53
C ASP A 47 1.55 11.89 -7.97
N GLU A 48 0.34 11.36 -8.05
CA GLU A 48 -0.82 12.12 -8.53
C GLU A 48 -1.49 12.93 -7.42
N THR A 49 -1.25 12.61 -6.16
CA THR A 49 -1.92 13.25 -5.03
C THR A 49 -1.04 14.38 -4.47
N LYS A 50 -1.63 15.54 -4.33
CA LYS A 50 -0.96 16.69 -3.73
C LYS A 50 -1.36 16.86 -2.28
N GLY A 51 -0.48 17.48 -1.50
CA GLY A 51 -0.76 17.76 -0.10
C GLY A 51 -0.63 16.56 0.83
N ILE A 52 0.08 15.52 0.40
CA ILE A 52 0.33 14.37 1.25
C ILE A 52 1.20 14.82 2.44
N PRO A 53 0.84 14.46 3.69
CA PRO A 53 1.68 14.74 4.83
C PRO A 53 3.10 14.21 4.63
N GLN A 54 4.08 14.97 5.05
CA GLN A 54 5.48 14.63 4.82
C GLN A 54 5.83 13.25 5.40
N GLN A 55 5.30 12.95 6.58
CA GLN A 55 5.56 11.68 7.24
C GLN A 55 4.99 10.50 6.43
N LEU A 56 3.77 10.65 5.93
CA LEU A 56 3.14 9.61 5.09
C LEU A 56 3.93 9.41 3.80
N ASN A 57 4.31 10.50 3.15
CA ASN A 57 5.11 10.45 1.93
C ASN A 57 6.44 9.72 2.18
N HIS A 58 7.07 9.99 3.32
CA HIS A 58 8.30 9.32 3.72
C HIS A 58 8.11 7.81 3.85
N PHE A 59 7.02 7.39 4.51
CA PHE A 59 6.72 5.95 4.64
C PHE A 59 6.52 5.29 3.28
N LEU A 60 5.81 5.97 2.38
CA LEU A 60 5.55 5.42 1.05
C LEU A 60 6.84 5.29 0.24
N LYS A 61 7.72 6.28 0.30
CA LYS A 61 8.97 6.27 -0.46
C LYS A 61 9.97 5.25 0.07
N GLN A 62 9.94 4.98 1.38
CA GLN A 62 10.84 4.01 1.98
C GLN A 62 10.27 2.60 2.02
N SER A 63 9.14 2.39 1.38
CA SER A 63 8.44 1.10 1.38
C SER A 63 8.05 0.62 2.77
N SER A 64 7.91 1.55 3.73
CA SER A 64 7.40 1.26 5.06
C SER A 64 5.87 1.25 5.03
N LEU A 65 5.32 0.34 4.23
CA LEU A 65 3.89 0.37 3.90
C LEU A 65 3.00 -0.01 5.07
N SER A 66 3.49 -0.84 5.99
CA SER A 66 2.74 -1.14 7.22
C SER A 66 2.56 0.11 8.08
N LYS A 67 3.62 0.91 8.21
CA LYS A 67 3.54 2.17 8.95
C LYS A 67 2.66 3.18 8.24
N ALA A 68 2.70 3.20 6.90
CA ALA A 68 1.83 4.06 6.12
C ALA A 68 0.36 3.70 6.35
N LEU A 69 0.04 2.42 6.39
CA LEU A 69 -1.33 1.97 6.65
C LEU A 69 -1.80 2.39 8.04
N ASP A 70 -0.97 2.21 9.06
CA ASP A 70 -1.30 2.64 10.42
C ASP A 70 -1.55 4.14 10.47
N PHE A 71 -0.72 4.91 9.78
CA PHE A 71 -0.88 6.36 9.71
C PHE A 71 -2.22 6.74 9.07
N VAL A 72 -2.55 6.11 7.95
CA VAL A 72 -3.78 6.40 7.21
C VAL A 72 -5.01 5.99 8.02
N LYS A 73 -4.95 4.86 8.70
CA LYS A 73 -6.06 4.42 9.57
C LYS A 73 -6.32 5.42 10.68
N GLY A 74 -5.27 6.01 11.24
CA GLY A 74 -5.41 7.03 12.26
C GLY A 74 -6.04 8.32 11.73
N MET A 75 -5.89 8.60 10.42
CA MET A 75 -6.49 9.77 9.78
C MET A 75 -7.94 9.54 9.37
N ASN A 76 -8.24 8.33 8.97
CA ASN A 76 -9.57 7.96 8.52
C ASN A 76 -10.42 7.52 9.71
#